data_759c9a8cb38d4fffd05dd583a11e4115
#
_entry.id   759c9a8cb38d4fffd05dd583a11e4115
#
_cell.length_a   1.000
_cell.length_b   1.000
_cell.length_c   1.000
_cell.angle_alpha   90.00
_cell.angle_beta   90.00
_cell.angle_gamma   90.00
#
_symmetry.space_group_name_H-M   'P 1'
#
loop_
_entity.id
_entity.type
_entity.pdbx_description
1 polymer ?
#
loop_
_entity_poly.entity_id
_entity_poly.type
_entity_poly.pdbx_seq_one_letter_code
_entity_poly.pdbx_strand_id
1 'polypeptide(L)'
;RSQHEWELGLLPASLKPAQADIGWAQHIVLFFPLWLGDMPALLKGFLEQVARPGFAFTAEGSNPFGHKGLTGRSARVVVTMGMPALVYRWYFRAHSVKSLERNILGFVGIAPVNETLVGSVEQLGDDGVAKWKRRMQALGAKAG
;
A
#
# COMPACT_ATOMS: atom_id res chain seq x y z
N ARG A 1 1.53 -14.62 16.96
CA ARG A 1 1.97 -15.78 16.14
C ARG A 1 3.47 -15.71 15.97
N SER A 2 4.15 -16.90 16.07
CA SER A 2 5.58 -16.97 15.79
C SER A 2 5.86 -16.83 14.29
N GLN A 3 7.10 -16.46 13.93
CA GLN A 3 7.53 -16.43 12.53
C GLN A 3 7.28 -17.76 11.84
N HIS A 4 7.55 -18.86 12.52
CA HIS A 4 7.33 -20.22 12.02
C HIS A 4 5.84 -20.51 11.69
N GLU A 5 4.91 -20.07 12.55
CA GLU A 5 3.47 -20.20 12.28
C GLU A 5 3.03 -19.33 11.10
N TRP A 6 3.68 -18.18 10.90
CA TRP A 6 3.40 -17.32 9.76
C TRP A 6 3.90 -17.93 8.45
N GLU A 7 5.09 -18.54 8.45
CA GLU A 7 5.67 -19.21 7.29
C GLU A 7 4.94 -20.49 6.90
N LEU A 8 4.55 -21.31 7.88
CA LEU A 8 3.85 -22.59 7.68
C LEU A 8 2.32 -22.47 7.79
N GLY A 9 1.84 -21.39 8.40
CA GLY A 9 0.41 -21.21 8.65
C GLY A 9 -0.38 -20.97 7.36
N LEU A 10 -1.53 -21.62 7.26
CA LEU A 10 -2.47 -21.36 6.19
C LEU A 10 -3.02 -19.93 6.26
N LEU A 11 -3.17 -19.31 5.11
CA LEU A 11 -3.87 -18.02 5.00
C LEU A 11 -5.28 -18.15 5.60
N PRO A 12 -5.71 -17.25 6.50
CA PRO A 12 -7.08 -17.25 6.99
C PRO A 12 -8.09 -17.27 5.84
N ALA A 13 -9.13 -18.10 5.97
CA ALA A 13 -10.13 -18.27 4.91
C ALA A 13 -10.75 -16.94 4.46
N SER A 14 -10.95 -16.01 5.40
CA SER A 14 -11.46 -14.65 5.13
C SER A 14 -10.55 -13.78 4.25
N LEU A 15 -9.25 -14.10 4.17
CA LEU A 15 -8.27 -13.34 3.36
C LEU A 15 -7.98 -13.99 2.01
N LYS A 16 -8.44 -15.20 1.75
CA LYS A 16 -8.24 -15.87 0.46
C LYS A 16 -8.78 -15.09 -0.74
N PRO A 17 -10.01 -14.51 -0.67
CA PRO A 17 -10.51 -13.67 -1.76
C PRO A 17 -9.61 -12.46 -2.02
N ALA A 18 -9.18 -11.76 -0.98
CA ALA A 18 -8.30 -10.58 -1.11
C ALA A 18 -6.94 -10.95 -1.74
N GLN A 19 -6.39 -12.11 -1.38
CA GLN A 19 -5.15 -12.59 -2.01
C GLN A 19 -5.36 -12.93 -3.50
N ALA A 20 -6.48 -13.55 -3.85
CA ALA A 20 -6.84 -13.82 -5.24
C ALA A 20 -7.03 -12.54 -6.05
N ASP A 21 -7.72 -11.52 -5.48
CA ASP A 21 -7.92 -10.22 -6.11
C ASP A 21 -6.59 -9.48 -6.36
N ILE A 22 -5.68 -9.50 -5.38
CA ILE A 22 -4.33 -8.94 -5.54
C ILE A 22 -3.54 -9.68 -6.63
N GLY A 23 -3.67 -11.00 -6.69
CA GLY A 23 -3.05 -11.82 -7.73
C GLY A 23 -3.59 -11.54 -9.13
N TRP A 24 -4.87 -11.22 -9.24
CA TRP A 24 -5.54 -10.85 -10.48
C TRP A 24 -5.29 -9.40 -10.92
N ALA A 25 -5.22 -8.47 -9.97
CA ALA A 25 -5.10 -7.05 -10.26
C ALA A 25 -3.79 -6.69 -10.96
N GLN A 26 -3.84 -5.81 -11.95
CA GLN A 26 -2.67 -5.21 -12.61
C GLN A 26 -2.28 -3.87 -11.99
N HIS A 27 -3.25 -3.19 -11.38
CA HIS A 27 -3.05 -1.92 -10.67
C HIS A 27 -3.76 -1.97 -9.32
N ILE A 28 -3.05 -1.63 -8.25
CA ILE A 28 -3.56 -1.69 -6.87
C ILE A 28 -3.62 -0.27 -6.31
N VAL A 29 -4.77 0.08 -5.72
CA VAL A 29 -4.92 1.36 -5.02
C VAL A 29 -5.04 1.11 -3.53
N LEU A 30 -4.13 1.71 -2.75
CA LEU A 30 -4.19 1.73 -1.30
C LEU A 30 -4.62 3.11 -0.84
N PHE A 31 -5.77 3.18 -0.16
CA PHE A 31 -6.34 4.43 0.33
C PHE A 31 -6.46 4.36 1.85
N PHE A 32 -5.74 5.23 2.57
CA PHE A 32 -5.76 5.22 4.03
C PHE A 32 -5.47 6.58 4.66
N PRO A 33 -5.96 6.84 5.89
CA PRO A 33 -5.59 8.01 6.65
C PRO A 33 -4.21 7.84 7.29
N LEU A 34 -3.45 8.92 7.38
CA LEU A 34 -2.20 8.96 8.15
C LEU A 34 -2.54 9.06 9.63
N TRP A 35 -2.29 8.01 10.39
CA TRP A 35 -2.48 7.96 11.84
C TRP A 35 -1.15 7.84 12.56
N LEU A 36 -0.90 8.73 13.51
CA LEU A 36 0.37 8.77 14.27
C LEU A 36 1.63 8.70 13.38
N GLY A 37 1.54 9.31 12.20
CA GLY A 37 2.65 9.37 11.25
C GLY A 37 2.83 8.14 10.35
N ASP A 38 1.95 7.12 10.45
CA ASP A 38 2.03 5.89 9.68
C ASP A 38 0.65 5.43 9.17
N MET A 39 0.64 4.32 8.43
CA MET A 39 -0.60 3.65 8.03
C MET A 39 -1.31 3.05 9.25
N PRO A 40 -2.65 2.90 9.20
CA PRO A 40 -3.38 2.21 10.26
C PRO A 40 -2.85 0.79 10.51
N ALA A 41 -2.74 0.39 11.77
CA ALA A 41 -2.23 -0.93 12.16
C ALA A 41 -3.00 -2.09 11.49
N LEU A 42 -4.30 -1.93 11.28
CA LEU A 42 -5.12 -2.92 10.59
C LEU A 42 -4.69 -3.12 9.13
N LEU A 43 -4.37 -2.02 8.41
CA LEU A 43 -3.86 -2.11 7.04
C LEU A 43 -2.50 -2.81 7.01
N LYS A 44 -1.61 -2.45 7.93
CA LYS A 44 -0.31 -3.11 8.03
C LYS A 44 -0.45 -4.62 8.30
N GLY A 45 -1.29 -4.97 9.28
CA GLY A 45 -1.58 -6.37 9.60
C GLY A 45 -2.20 -7.14 8.43
N PHE A 46 -3.08 -6.49 7.64
CA PHE A 46 -3.62 -7.06 6.41
C PHE A 46 -2.50 -7.36 5.40
N LEU A 47 -1.64 -6.39 5.12
CA LEU A 47 -0.52 -6.57 4.18
C LEU A 47 0.42 -7.69 4.64
N GLU A 48 0.76 -7.75 5.93
CA GLU A 48 1.59 -8.81 6.52
C GLU A 48 0.94 -10.20 6.39
N GLN A 49 -0.38 -10.28 6.48
CA GLN A 49 -1.08 -11.56 6.35
C GLN A 49 -1.25 -12.00 4.90
N VAL A 50 -1.43 -11.08 3.97
CA VAL A 50 -1.66 -11.40 2.55
C VAL A 50 -0.35 -11.61 1.81
N ALA A 51 0.69 -10.81 2.09
CA ALA A 51 2.00 -10.90 1.43
C ALA A 51 2.86 -12.03 2.04
N ARG A 52 2.39 -13.26 1.91
CA ARG A 52 3.08 -14.45 2.44
C ARG A 52 4.07 -15.07 1.46
N PRO A 53 5.04 -15.84 1.99
CA PRO A 53 5.87 -16.72 1.17
C PRO A 53 5.02 -17.65 0.29
N GLY A 54 5.46 -17.89 -0.93
CA GLY A 54 4.73 -18.69 -1.94
C GLY A 54 3.72 -17.91 -2.77
N PHE A 55 3.30 -16.72 -2.31
CA PHE A 55 2.44 -15.82 -3.08
C PHE A 55 3.15 -14.52 -3.46
N ALA A 56 3.57 -13.75 -2.49
CA ALA A 56 4.16 -12.43 -2.73
C ALA A 56 5.68 -12.49 -3.00
N PHE A 57 6.32 -13.51 -2.49
CA PHE A 57 7.74 -13.80 -2.71
C PHE A 57 8.04 -15.27 -2.47
N THR A 58 9.10 -15.78 -3.08
CA THR A 58 9.65 -17.10 -2.80
C THR A 58 11.06 -16.96 -2.29
N ALA A 59 11.35 -17.61 -1.16
CA ALA A 59 12.72 -17.74 -0.68
C ALA A 59 13.38 -18.89 -1.46
N GLU A 60 14.19 -18.58 -2.48
CA GLU A 60 15.00 -19.58 -3.18
C GLU A 60 16.45 -19.52 -2.68
N GLY A 61 16.87 -20.58 -2.00
CA GLY A 61 18.25 -20.77 -1.58
C GLY A 61 18.78 -19.69 -0.63
N SER A 62 20.04 -19.27 -0.84
CA SER A 62 20.70 -18.24 -0.03
C SER A 62 20.43 -16.81 -0.49
N ASN A 63 19.55 -16.58 -1.45
CA ASN A 63 19.22 -15.25 -1.91
C ASN A 63 18.18 -14.58 -0.99
N PRO A 64 18.57 -13.59 -0.17
CA PRO A 64 17.65 -12.91 0.74
C PRO A 64 16.59 -12.07 0.02
N PHE A 65 16.75 -11.82 -1.29
CA PHE A 65 15.80 -11.06 -2.12
C PHE A 65 14.87 -11.93 -2.96
N GLY A 66 14.98 -13.27 -2.89
CA GLY A 66 14.07 -14.22 -3.48
C GLY A 66 13.47 -13.88 -4.85
N HIS A 67 12.53 -14.67 -5.33
CA HIS A 67 11.73 -14.31 -6.50
C HIS A 67 10.53 -13.48 -6.07
N LYS A 68 10.35 -12.29 -6.69
CA LYS A 68 9.23 -11.39 -6.42
C LYS A 68 7.96 -11.86 -7.13
N GLY A 69 6.96 -12.26 -6.37
CA GLY A 69 5.73 -12.89 -6.88
C GLY A 69 4.74 -11.93 -7.56
N LEU A 70 4.85 -10.62 -7.28
CA LEU A 70 3.88 -9.62 -7.74
C LEU A 70 4.47 -8.63 -8.77
N THR A 71 5.44 -9.08 -9.56
CA THR A 71 6.04 -8.29 -10.66
C THR A 71 5.02 -7.99 -11.76
N GLY A 72 5.26 -6.91 -12.52
CA GLY A 72 4.38 -6.49 -13.62
C GLY A 72 3.11 -5.76 -13.16
N ARG A 73 2.99 -5.44 -11.88
CA ARG A 73 1.88 -4.67 -11.30
C ARG A 73 2.37 -3.29 -10.89
N SER A 74 1.47 -2.32 -10.97
CA SER A 74 1.69 -0.97 -10.46
C SER A 74 0.79 -0.70 -9.26
N ALA A 75 1.10 0.36 -8.48
CA ALA A 75 0.24 0.79 -7.39
C ALA A 75 0.14 2.30 -7.29
N ARG A 76 -0.97 2.75 -6.68
CA ARG A 76 -1.15 4.12 -6.21
C ARG A 76 -1.46 4.11 -4.72
N VAL A 77 -0.71 4.91 -3.97
CA VAL A 77 -0.93 5.10 -2.55
C VAL A 77 -1.55 6.49 -2.34
N VAL A 78 -2.78 6.52 -1.83
CA VAL A 78 -3.50 7.76 -1.53
C VAL A 78 -3.58 7.90 -0.02
N VAL A 79 -2.92 8.92 0.51
CA VAL A 79 -2.86 9.18 1.96
C VAL A 79 -3.58 10.47 2.30
N THR A 80 -4.58 10.38 3.17
CA THR A 80 -5.29 11.54 3.72
C THR A 80 -4.69 11.91 5.08
N MET A 81 -4.62 13.20 5.38
CA MET A 81 -4.06 13.67 6.64
C MET A 81 -4.64 15.01 7.07
N GLY A 82 -4.73 15.24 8.38
CA GLY A 82 -5.16 16.53 8.94
C GLY A 82 -4.12 17.64 8.77
N MET A 83 -2.82 17.29 8.76
CA MET A 83 -1.76 18.26 8.52
C MET A 83 -1.62 18.64 7.04
N PRO A 84 -1.04 19.82 6.70
CA PRO A 84 -0.71 20.16 5.34
C PRO A 84 0.25 19.15 4.69
N ALA A 85 -0.03 18.70 3.48
CA ALA A 85 0.77 17.70 2.77
C ALA A 85 2.25 18.12 2.59
N LEU A 86 2.52 19.42 2.48
CA LEU A 86 3.89 19.95 2.40
C LEU A 86 4.67 19.72 3.69
N VAL A 87 4.03 19.88 4.86
CA VAL A 87 4.65 19.62 6.16
C VAL A 87 5.03 18.14 6.27
N TYR A 88 4.12 17.25 5.91
CA TYR A 88 4.40 15.83 5.90
C TYR A 88 5.54 15.46 4.93
N ARG A 89 5.55 16.05 3.72
CA ARG A 89 6.58 15.78 2.71
C ARG A 89 7.95 16.29 3.11
N TRP A 90 8.05 17.51 3.62
CA TRP A 90 9.33 18.16 3.88
C TRP A 90 9.86 17.90 5.28
N TYR A 91 9.05 18.10 6.32
CA TYR A 91 9.49 17.91 7.70
C TYR A 91 9.58 16.44 8.09
N PHE A 92 8.54 15.67 7.82
CA PHE A 92 8.52 14.23 8.10
C PHE A 92 9.13 13.38 6.98
N ARG A 93 9.58 13.98 5.86
CA ARG A 93 10.18 13.30 4.72
C ARG A 93 9.34 12.16 4.13
N ALA A 94 8.04 12.16 4.36
CA ALA A 94 7.10 11.12 3.95
C ALA A 94 7.56 9.69 4.30
N HIS A 95 8.15 9.49 5.47
CA HIS A 95 8.82 8.24 5.85
C HIS A 95 7.94 7.00 5.72
N SER A 96 6.70 7.05 6.19
CA SER A 96 5.80 5.89 6.16
C SER A 96 5.42 5.51 4.73
N VAL A 97 5.15 6.48 3.85
CA VAL A 97 4.85 6.23 2.44
C VAL A 97 6.06 5.64 1.73
N LYS A 98 7.25 6.17 1.98
CA LYS A 98 8.50 5.62 1.41
C LYS A 98 8.82 4.22 1.93
N SER A 99 8.52 3.96 3.20
CA SER A 99 8.66 2.61 3.78
C SER A 99 7.68 1.63 3.12
N LEU A 100 6.42 2.01 2.96
CA LEU A 100 5.42 1.22 2.26
C LEU A 100 5.85 0.93 0.81
N GLU A 101 6.30 1.96 0.09
CA GLU A 101 6.75 1.84 -1.29
C GLU A 101 7.93 0.88 -1.44
N ARG A 102 9.00 1.08 -0.64
CA ARG A 102 10.24 0.33 -0.79
C ARG A 102 10.21 -1.04 -0.12
N ASN A 103 9.77 -1.07 1.15
CA ASN A 103 9.94 -2.23 2.02
C ASN A 103 8.77 -3.20 1.92
N ILE A 104 7.62 -2.79 1.41
CA ILE A 104 6.44 -3.63 1.26
C ILE A 104 6.14 -3.85 -0.23
N LEU A 105 5.69 -2.82 -0.94
CA LEU A 105 5.26 -2.96 -2.34
C LEU A 105 6.44 -3.32 -3.28
N GLY A 106 7.53 -2.58 -3.20
CA GLY A 106 8.73 -2.83 -4.00
C GLY A 106 9.42 -4.15 -3.65
N PHE A 107 9.34 -4.56 -2.37
CA PHE A 107 9.87 -5.85 -1.93
C PHE A 107 9.17 -7.02 -2.63
N VAL A 108 7.85 -6.98 -2.76
CA VAL A 108 7.06 -8.03 -3.44
C VAL A 108 7.02 -7.87 -4.97
N GLY A 109 7.61 -6.81 -5.52
CA GLY A 109 7.74 -6.61 -6.97
C GLY A 109 6.74 -5.65 -7.60
N ILE A 110 5.89 -4.99 -6.82
CA ILE A 110 4.95 -3.98 -7.32
C ILE A 110 5.70 -2.68 -7.62
N ALA A 111 5.78 -2.31 -8.88
CA ALA A 111 6.39 -1.08 -9.36
C ALA A 111 5.85 -0.73 -10.77
N PRO A 112 5.66 0.55 -11.13
CA PRO A 112 5.89 1.74 -10.29
C PRO A 112 4.82 1.93 -9.19
N VAL A 113 5.20 2.64 -8.13
CA VAL A 113 4.29 3.09 -7.08
C VAL A 113 4.16 4.61 -7.14
N ASN A 114 2.95 5.09 -7.35
CA ASN A 114 2.64 6.51 -7.37
C ASN A 114 2.01 6.95 -6.05
N GLU A 115 2.40 8.12 -5.54
CA GLU A 115 1.82 8.67 -4.31
C GLU A 115 0.87 9.85 -4.58
N THR A 116 -0.17 9.96 -3.78
CA THR A 116 -1.08 11.12 -3.73
C THR A 116 -1.33 11.49 -2.28
N LEU A 117 -0.88 12.67 -1.88
CA LEU A 117 -1.04 13.17 -0.52
C LEU A 117 -2.16 14.20 -0.46
N VAL A 118 -3.18 13.93 0.33
CA VAL A 118 -4.33 14.82 0.56
C VAL A 118 -4.20 15.40 1.97
N GLY A 119 -3.63 16.59 2.06
CA GLY A 119 -3.45 17.29 3.34
C GLY A 119 -4.63 18.16 3.72
N SER A 120 -4.67 18.54 4.99
CA SER A 120 -5.68 19.46 5.56
C SER A 120 -7.11 19.01 5.27
N VAL A 121 -7.39 17.70 5.37
CA VAL A 121 -8.68 17.13 4.96
C VAL A 121 -9.87 17.72 5.69
N GLU A 122 -9.72 18.11 6.95
CA GLU A 122 -10.77 18.73 7.76
C GLU A 122 -11.14 20.15 7.30
N GLN A 123 -10.25 20.80 6.52
CA GLN A 123 -10.39 22.18 6.08
C GLN A 123 -10.78 22.29 4.61
N LEU A 124 -10.98 21.16 3.90
CA LEU A 124 -11.22 21.16 2.46
C LEU A 124 -12.56 21.80 2.05
N GLY A 125 -13.59 21.73 2.90
CA GLY A 125 -14.94 22.09 2.53
C GLY A 125 -15.48 21.31 1.33
N ASP A 126 -16.71 21.60 0.92
CA ASP A 126 -17.38 20.87 -0.17
C ASP A 126 -16.66 21.03 -1.52
N ASP A 127 -16.20 22.24 -1.84
CA ASP A 127 -15.47 22.52 -3.08
C ASP A 127 -14.13 21.78 -3.15
N GLY A 128 -13.40 21.72 -2.04
CA GLY A 128 -12.15 20.99 -1.93
C GLY A 128 -12.36 19.49 -2.12
N VAL A 129 -13.40 18.94 -1.48
CA VAL A 129 -13.79 17.52 -1.63
C VAL A 129 -14.18 17.23 -3.08
N ALA A 130 -15.00 18.08 -3.71
CA ALA A 130 -15.39 17.92 -5.11
C ALA A 130 -14.19 17.97 -6.07
N LYS A 131 -13.23 18.85 -5.82
CA LYS A 131 -11.97 18.93 -6.59
C LYS A 131 -11.15 17.63 -6.47
N TRP A 132 -11.01 17.10 -5.26
CA TRP A 132 -10.29 15.85 -5.03
C TRP A 132 -11.01 14.64 -5.65
N LYS A 133 -12.34 14.57 -5.57
CA LYS A 133 -13.12 13.54 -6.28
C LYS A 133 -12.84 13.53 -7.77
N ARG A 134 -12.93 14.69 -8.44
CA ARG A 134 -12.61 14.80 -9.88
C ARG A 134 -11.19 14.34 -10.19
N ARG A 135 -10.23 14.72 -9.35
CA ARG A 135 -8.84 14.31 -9.51
C ARG A 135 -8.67 12.78 -9.37
N MET A 136 -9.30 12.17 -8.38
CA MET A 136 -9.26 10.71 -8.19
C MET A 136 -9.91 9.97 -9.35
N GLN A 137 -11.05 10.45 -9.86
CA GLN A 137 -11.71 9.90 -11.05
C GLN A 137 -10.79 9.95 -12.28
N ALA A 138 -10.12 11.08 -12.50
CA ALA A 138 -9.19 11.23 -13.63
C ALA A 138 -7.97 10.30 -13.50
N LEU A 139 -7.46 10.09 -12.29
CA LEU A 139 -6.37 9.15 -12.03
C LEU A 139 -6.83 7.70 -12.22
N GLY A 140 -8.00 7.34 -11.69
CA GLY A 140 -8.57 6.00 -11.85
C GLY A 140 -8.85 5.63 -13.31
N ALA A 141 -9.33 6.58 -14.11
CA ALA A 141 -9.56 6.35 -15.55
C ALA A 141 -8.26 6.05 -16.34
N LYS A 142 -7.12 6.44 -15.81
CA LYS A 142 -5.79 6.21 -16.43
C LYS A 142 -5.05 5.01 -15.82
N ALA A 143 -5.65 4.37 -14.82
CA ALA A 143 -4.99 3.37 -13.96
C ALA A 143 -3.61 3.85 -13.49
N GLY A 144 -3.54 5.13 -13.10
CA GLY A 144 -2.29 5.84 -12.82
C GLY A 144 -2.25 6.55 -11.46
#